data_8234c1549cd59130bc2c3e42aa608a81
#
_entry.id   8234c1549cd59130bc2c3e42aa608a81
#
_cell.length_a   1.000
_cell.length_b   1.000
_cell.length_c   1.000
_cell.angle_alpha   90.00
_cell.angle_beta   90.00
_cell.angle_gamma   90.00
#
_symmetry.space_group_name_H-M   'P 1'
#
loop_
_entity.id
_entity.type
_entity.pdbx_description
1 polymer ?
#
loop_
_entity_poly.entity_id
_entity_poly.type
_entity_poly.pdbx_seq_one_letter_code
_entity_poly.pdbx_strand_id
1 'polypeptide(L)'
;MDATKIPTNVGSIGIFDSGYGGLTILEQVRKGLPRYDYLYLGDNARAPYGTRSFEIVYEFTKQAVFHLFDEGCSLVILACNTASAKALRSIQQKDLPRLAPDKRVLGVIRPTVESLSELSRTGHIGILATPGTIQSGSYELEIKKMYPEFVVYGQSCPMWVPLVENNEAQGREIGRAHV
;
A
#
# COMPACT_ATOMS: atom_id res chain seq x y z
N MET A 1 -31.17 -12.86 15.28
CA MET A 1 -29.74 -12.83 15.60
C MET A 1 -29.27 -11.39 15.43
N ASP A 2 -28.87 -10.76 16.52
CA ASP A 2 -28.48 -9.37 16.53
C ASP A 2 -27.13 -9.18 15.83
N ALA A 3 -27.14 -8.63 14.61
CA ALA A 3 -25.97 -8.41 13.76
C ALA A 3 -25.02 -7.29 14.26
N THR A 4 -25.25 -6.78 15.47
CA THR A 4 -24.55 -5.61 16.02
C THR A 4 -23.40 -5.93 16.97
N LYS A 5 -23.18 -7.18 17.34
CA LYS A 5 -22.06 -7.56 18.21
C LYS A 5 -20.89 -8.12 17.38
N ILE A 6 -19.95 -7.25 17.04
CA ILE A 6 -18.60 -7.71 16.68
C ILE A 6 -18.01 -8.45 17.89
N PRO A 7 -17.39 -9.63 17.70
CA PRO A 7 -16.72 -10.32 18.80
C PRO A 7 -15.73 -9.38 19.47
N THR A 8 -15.80 -9.23 20.77
CA THR A 8 -14.94 -8.35 21.59
C THR A 8 -13.46 -8.75 21.60
N ASN A 9 -13.05 -9.62 20.70
CA ASN A 9 -11.69 -10.16 20.60
C ASN A 9 -11.09 -10.00 19.18
N VAL A 10 -11.57 -9.04 18.40
CA VAL A 10 -10.91 -8.66 17.15
C VAL A 10 -9.83 -7.64 17.51
N GLY A 11 -8.57 -8.06 17.46
CA GLY A 11 -7.43 -7.17 17.69
C GLY A 11 -7.45 -5.96 16.74
N SER A 12 -6.67 -4.93 17.05
CA SER A 12 -6.53 -3.72 16.24
C SER A 12 -6.14 -4.05 14.80
N ILE A 13 -6.58 -3.22 13.85
CA ILE A 13 -6.09 -3.25 12.47
C ILE A 13 -4.78 -2.45 12.41
N GLY A 14 -3.70 -3.11 12.04
CA GLY A 14 -2.42 -2.46 11.78
C GLY A 14 -2.41 -1.76 10.44
N ILE A 15 -1.93 -0.53 10.39
CA ILE A 15 -1.70 0.22 9.15
C ILE A 15 -0.22 0.55 9.07
N PHE A 16 0.44 0.10 8.01
CA PHE A 16 1.86 0.37 7.77
C PHE A 16 2.08 1.29 6.59
N ASP A 17 2.90 2.29 6.76
CA ASP A 17 3.44 3.13 5.68
C ASP A 17 4.93 3.41 5.87
N SER A 18 5.64 3.69 4.77
CA SER A 18 7.05 4.06 4.79
C SER A 18 7.30 5.53 5.18
N GLY A 19 6.25 6.34 5.27
CA GLY A 19 6.31 7.76 5.52
C GLY A 19 5.02 8.29 6.15
N TYR A 20 4.47 9.36 5.57
CA TYR A 20 3.26 10.04 6.06
C TYR A 20 2.03 9.82 5.17
N GLY A 21 2.22 9.39 3.91
CA GLY A 21 1.13 9.25 2.93
C GLY A 21 0.03 8.30 3.38
N GLY A 22 0.38 7.25 4.12
CA GLY A 22 -0.55 6.28 4.66
C GLY A 22 -1.56 6.83 5.66
N LEU A 23 -1.36 8.03 6.22
CA LEU A 23 -2.34 8.68 7.09
C LEU A 23 -3.63 9.03 6.34
N THR A 24 -3.56 9.35 5.05
CA THR A 24 -4.74 9.58 4.21
C THR A 24 -5.55 8.31 4.02
N ILE A 25 -4.87 7.16 3.87
CA ILE A 25 -5.51 5.85 3.79
C ILE A 25 -6.16 5.50 5.14
N LEU A 26 -5.44 5.68 6.25
CA LEU A 26 -5.97 5.44 7.60
C LEU A 26 -7.25 6.24 7.84
N GLU A 27 -7.28 7.51 7.46
CA GLU A 27 -8.45 8.37 7.62
C GLU A 27 -9.69 7.79 6.91
N GLN A 28 -9.54 7.33 5.66
CA GLN A 28 -10.65 6.75 4.90
C GLN A 28 -11.09 5.38 5.46
N VAL A 29 -10.13 4.54 5.85
CA VAL A 29 -10.43 3.24 6.47
C VAL A 29 -11.20 3.44 7.79
N ARG A 30 -10.80 4.39 8.62
CA ARG A 30 -11.53 4.74 9.87
C ARG A 30 -12.94 5.25 9.61
N LYS A 31 -13.17 6.04 8.56
CA LYS A 31 -14.52 6.49 8.17
C LYS A 31 -15.39 5.32 7.74
N GLY A 32 -14.85 4.39 6.99
CA GLY A 32 -15.57 3.20 6.52
C GLY A 32 -15.80 2.13 7.59
N LEU A 33 -14.89 2.01 8.54
CA LEU A 33 -14.87 0.98 9.57
C LEU A 33 -14.70 1.59 10.99
N PRO A 34 -15.60 2.46 11.46
CA PRO A 34 -15.41 3.25 12.68
C PRO A 34 -15.42 2.45 13.99
N ARG A 35 -15.78 1.16 13.95
CA ARG A 35 -15.89 0.29 15.13
C ARG A 35 -14.61 -0.47 15.47
N TYR A 36 -13.56 -0.33 14.64
CA TYR A 36 -12.29 -1.00 14.87
C TYR A 36 -11.27 -0.05 15.51
N ASP A 37 -10.40 -0.60 16.32
CA ASP A 37 -9.19 0.08 16.78
C ASP A 37 -8.10 -0.03 15.72
N TYR A 38 -7.24 0.97 15.66
CA TYR A 38 -6.19 1.07 14.65
C TYR A 38 -4.83 1.35 15.30
N LEU A 39 -3.82 0.65 14.82
CA LEU A 39 -2.43 0.93 15.17
C LEU A 39 -1.68 1.33 13.90
N TYR A 40 -1.18 2.57 13.85
CA TYR A 40 -0.43 3.07 12.70
C TYR A 40 1.07 3.02 12.97
N LEU A 41 1.81 2.45 12.03
CA LEU A 41 3.27 2.42 12.02
C LEU A 41 3.80 3.14 10.77
N GLY A 42 4.42 4.31 10.94
CA GLY A 42 5.13 5.03 9.89
C GLY A 42 6.64 4.85 10.04
N ASP A 43 7.30 4.26 9.06
CA ASP A 43 8.76 4.03 9.09
C ASP A 43 9.56 5.22 8.56
N ASN A 44 9.33 6.39 9.15
CA ASN A 44 9.95 7.64 8.72
C ASN A 44 11.47 7.64 8.85
N ALA A 45 12.01 6.85 9.79
CA ALA A 45 13.45 6.77 10.02
C ALA A 45 14.19 6.12 8.83
N ARG A 46 13.52 5.25 8.05
CA ARG A 46 14.10 4.54 6.92
C ARG A 46 13.55 4.99 5.57
N ALA A 47 12.67 5.99 5.56
CA ALA A 47 12.16 6.62 4.34
C ALA A 47 13.31 7.26 3.52
N PRO A 48 13.18 7.41 2.18
CA PRO A 48 12.10 6.92 1.32
C PRO A 48 12.31 5.46 0.87
N TYR A 49 11.22 4.71 0.64
CA TYR A 49 11.29 3.33 0.12
C TYR A 49 11.36 3.26 -1.41
N GLY A 50 10.89 4.31 -2.08
CA GLY A 50 10.66 4.33 -3.54
C GLY A 50 11.89 4.05 -4.41
N THR A 51 13.09 4.36 -3.90
CA THR A 51 14.38 4.16 -4.60
C THR A 51 15.20 2.99 -4.07
N ARG A 52 14.73 2.29 -3.02
CA ARG A 52 15.47 1.17 -2.42
C ARG A 52 15.29 -0.11 -3.22
N SER A 53 16.24 -1.05 -3.06
CA SER A 53 16.17 -2.37 -3.69
C SER A 53 14.94 -3.17 -3.22
N PHE A 54 14.62 -4.22 -3.96
CA PHE A 54 13.53 -5.12 -3.61
C PHE A 54 13.75 -5.76 -2.24
N GLU A 55 14.95 -6.25 -1.98
CA GLU A 55 15.33 -6.95 -0.75
C GLU A 55 15.22 -6.05 0.48
N ILE A 56 15.69 -4.80 0.37
CA ILE A 56 15.62 -3.83 1.47
C ILE A 56 14.16 -3.48 1.80
N VAL A 57 13.33 -3.20 0.78
CA VAL A 57 11.92 -2.88 1.00
C VAL A 57 11.18 -4.08 1.59
N TYR A 58 11.45 -5.29 1.10
CA TYR A 58 10.86 -6.51 1.64
C TYR A 58 11.23 -6.70 3.11
N GLU A 59 12.51 -6.60 3.46
CA GLU A 59 12.98 -6.82 4.82
C GLU A 59 12.39 -5.79 5.80
N PHE A 60 12.40 -4.51 5.44
CA PHE A 60 11.83 -3.45 6.27
C PHE A 60 10.32 -3.61 6.45
N THR A 61 9.61 -3.92 5.36
CA THR A 61 8.17 -4.14 5.42
C THR A 61 7.82 -5.36 6.27
N LYS A 62 8.58 -6.45 6.13
CA LYS A 62 8.41 -7.66 6.93
C LYS A 62 8.59 -7.36 8.42
N GLN A 63 9.66 -6.68 8.80
CA GLN A 63 9.90 -6.29 10.20
C GLN A 63 8.73 -5.47 10.76
N ALA A 64 8.23 -4.48 10.01
CA ALA A 64 7.10 -3.66 10.41
C ALA A 64 5.80 -4.46 10.57
N VAL A 65 5.52 -5.37 9.63
CA VAL A 65 4.33 -6.24 9.67
C VAL A 65 4.36 -7.14 10.90
N PHE A 66 5.49 -7.79 11.17
CA PHE A 66 5.60 -8.70 12.33
C PHE A 66 5.57 -7.92 13.64
N HIS A 67 6.17 -6.75 13.70
CA HIS A 67 6.03 -5.86 14.87
C HIS A 67 4.55 -5.51 15.15
N LEU A 68 3.77 -5.16 14.13
CA LEU A 68 2.34 -4.91 14.29
C LEU A 68 1.56 -6.17 14.75
N PHE A 69 1.98 -7.36 14.33
CA PHE A 69 1.41 -8.60 14.84
C PHE A 69 1.75 -8.85 16.31
N ASP A 70 2.98 -8.54 16.72
CA ASP A 70 3.42 -8.65 18.13
C ASP A 70 2.68 -7.65 19.04
N GLU A 71 2.30 -6.49 18.49
CA GLU A 71 1.42 -5.50 19.15
C GLU A 71 -0.08 -5.92 19.17
N GLY A 72 -0.39 -7.13 18.75
CA GLY A 72 -1.74 -7.70 18.83
C GLY A 72 -2.62 -7.50 17.60
N CYS A 73 -2.12 -6.91 16.51
CA CYS A 73 -2.89 -6.83 15.28
C CYS A 73 -3.10 -8.22 14.67
N SER A 74 -4.31 -8.49 14.16
CA SER A 74 -4.61 -9.72 13.41
C SER A 74 -4.59 -9.50 11.90
N LEU A 75 -4.80 -8.26 11.49
CA LEU A 75 -4.77 -7.79 10.12
C LEU A 75 -3.83 -6.58 10.01
N VAL A 76 -2.95 -6.58 9.01
CA VAL A 76 -2.12 -5.42 8.65
C VAL A 76 -2.42 -4.98 7.23
N ILE A 77 -2.64 -3.68 7.03
CA ILE A 77 -2.81 -3.05 5.71
C ILE A 77 -1.54 -2.28 5.37
N LEU A 78 -0.91 -2.64 4.25
CA LEU A 78 0.21 -1.89 3.69
C LEU A 78 -0.34 -0.69 2.94
N ALA A 79 -0.39 0.47 3.57
CA ALA A 79 -0.83 1.73 2.97
C ALA A 79 0.21 2.30 1.99
N CYS A 80 1.46 1.85 2.06
CA CYS A 80 2.54 2.19 1.15
C CYS A 80 2.42 1.43 -0.18
N ASN A 81 2.35 2.16 -1.31
CA ASN A 81 2.35 1.55 -2.65
C ASN A 81 3.64 0.77 -2.94
N THR A 82 4.80 1.33 -2.59
CA THR A 82 6.10 0.67 -2.81
C THR A 82 6.22 -0.62 -1.99
N ALA A 83 5.80 -0.61 -0.73
CA ALA A 83 5.79 -1.80 0.12
C ALA A 83 4.80 -2.85 -0.40
N SER A 84 3.59 -2.43 -0.79
CA SER A 84 2.60 -3.32 -1.43
C SER A 84 3.14 -3.95 -2.70
N ALA A 85 3.85 -3.18 -3.53
CA ALA A 85 4.40 -3.64 -4.80
C ALA A 85 5.55 -4.62 -4.63
N LYS A 86 6.45 -4.37 -3.68
CA LYS A 86 7.71 -5.13 -3.53
C LYS A 86 7.66 -6.23 -2.48
N ALA A 87 6.86 -6.08 -1.41
CA ALA A 87 6.94 -6.98 -0.25
C ALA A 87 5.72 -7.88 -0.06
N LEU A 88 4.52 -7.39 -0.38
CA LEU A 88 3.26 -8.05 -0.02
C LEU A 88 3.20 -9.52 -0.44
N ARG A 89 3.48 -9.81 -1.71
CA ARG A 89 3.40 -11.18 -2.24
C ARG A 89 4.35 -12.13 -1.52
N SER A 90 5.58 -11.70 -1.26
CA SER A 90 6.57 -12.53 -0.55
C SER A 90 6.14 -12.78 0.89
N ILE A 91 5.63 -11.77 1.59
CA ILE A 91 5.11 -11.92 2.94
C ILE A 91 3.93 -12.89 2.96
N GLN A 92 2.94 -12.71 2.06
CA GLN A 92 1.75 -13.58 2.00
C GLN A 92 2.06 -15.03 1.65
N GLN A 93 3.00 -15.28 0.73
CA GLN A 93 3.27 -16.61 0.21
C GLN A 93 4.37 -17.36 0.96
N LYS A 94 5.33 -16.66 1.54
CA LYS A 94 6.50 -17.28 2.19
C LYS A 94 6.49 -17.16 3.69
N ASP A 95 6.18 -15.96 4.23
CA ASP A 95 6.33 -15.70 5.65
C ASP A 95 5.08 -16.06 6.45
N LEU A 96 3.90 -15.59 6.03
CA LEU A 96 2.65 -15.85 6.77
C LEU A 96 2.36 -17.32 6.98
N PRO A 97 2.46 -18.22 5.98
CA PRO A 97 2.15 -19.64 6.19
C PRO A 97 3.04 -20.32 7.23
N ARG A 98 4.25 -19.80 7.41
CA ARG A 98 5.26 -20.39 8.32
C ARG A 98 5.29 -19.75 9.70
N LEU A 99 5.07 -18.45 9.78
CA LEU A 99 5.34 -17.65 10.97
C LEU A 99 4.06 -17.11 11.64
N ALA A 100 3.00 -16.88 10.86
CA ALA A 100 1.75 -16.30 11.35
C ALA A 100 0.55 -16.72 10.47
N PRO A 101 0.19 -18.03 10.42
CA PRO A 101 -0.84 -18.55 9.49
C PRO A 101 -2.24 -17.97 9.74
N ASP A 102 -2.52 -17.57 10.98
CA ASP A 102 -3.82 -16.99 11.37
C ASP A 102 -3.90 -15.47 11.11
N LYS A 103 -2.78 -14.85 10.75
CA LYS A 103 -2.72 -13.42 10.47
C LYS A 103 -2.94 -13.12 8.99
N ARG A 104 -3.27 -11.87 8.69
CA ARG A 104 -3.51 -11.42 7.31
C ARG A 104 -2.77 -10.11 7.02
N VAL A 105 -2.30 -9.98 5.78
CA VAL A 105 -1.71 -8.74 5.26
C VAL A 105 -2.40 -8.40 3.95
N LEU A 106 -2.86 -7.17 3.81
CA LEU A 106 -3.45 -6.63 2.60
C LEU A 106 -2.60 -5.47 2.08
N GLY A 107 -2.71 -5.16 0.80
CA GLY A 107 -2.05 -4.00 0.20
C GLY A 107 -3.04 -3.13 -0.56
N VAL A 108 -2.63 -1.92 -0.93
CA VAL A 108 -3.48 -0.93 -1.58
C VAL A 108 -3.57 -1.07 -3.10
N ILE A 109 -2.72 -1.89 -3.74
CA ILE A 109 -2.70 -2.04 -5.20
C ILE A 109 -3.98 -2.68 -5.70
N ARG A 110 -4.37 -3.82 -5.15
CA ARG A 110 -5.53 -4.57 -5.62
C ARG A 110 -6.85 -3.79 -5.51
N PRO A 111 -7.19 -3.16 -4.38
CA PRO A 111 -8.40 -2.33 -4.31
C PRO A 111 -8.41 -1.19 -5.33
N THR A 112 -7.25 -0.57 -5.59
CA THR A 112 -7.11 0.46 -6.63
C THR A 112 -7.41 -0.12 -8.02
N VAL A 113 -6.90 -1.31 -8.33
CA VAL A 113 -7.15 -1.96 -9.62
C VAL A 113 -8.63 -2.35 -9.76
N GLU A 114 -9.27 -2.84 -8.70
CA GLU A 114 -10.68 -3.23 -8.71
C GLU A 114 -11.61 -2.08 -9.10
N SER A 115 -11.25 -0.82 -8.79
CA SER A 115 -12.06 0.36 -9.14
C SER A 115 -11.86 0.86 -10.57
N LEU A 116 -10.89 0.33 -11.34
CA LEU A 116 -10.53 0.89 -12.65
C LEU A 116 -11.64 0.78 -13.71
N SER A 117 -12.47 -0.26 -13.67
CA SER A 117 -13.59 -0.42 -14.61
C SER A 117 -14.65 0.65 -14.45
N GLU A 118 -14.80 1.21 -13.27
CA GLU A 118 -15.73 2.31 -12.99
C GLU A 118 -15.14 3.67 -13.40
N LEU A 119 -13.81 3.79 -13.38
CA LEU A 119 -13.10 5.05 -13.61
C LEU A 119 -12.67 5.25 -15.05
N SER A 120 -12.30 4.17 -15.77
CA SER A 120 -11.81 4.27 -17.15
C SER A 120 -12.85 3.81 -18.15
N ARG A 121 -13.21 4.70 -19.09
CA ARG A 121 -14.10 4.39 -20.23
C ARG A 121 -13.34 3.83 -21.43
N THR A 122 -12.05 4.08 -21.51
CA THR A 122 -11.22 3.74 -22.68
C THR A 122 -10.38 2.49 -22.49
N GLY A 123 -10.23 2.02 -21.26
CA GLY A 123 -9.31 0.95 -20.89
C GLY A 123 -7.82 1.34 -20.98
N HIS A 124 -7.51 2.62 -21.22
CA HIS A 124 -6.14 3.13 -21.18
C HIS A 124 -5.83 3.69 -19.79
N ILE A 125 -4.83 3.11 -19.12
CA ILE A 125 -4.47 3.41 -17.73
C ILE A 125 -3.05 3.95 -17.67
N GLY A 126 -2.88 5.16 -17.15
CA GLY A 126 -1.58 5.75 -16.80
C GLY A 126 -1.26 5.52 -15.33
N ILE A 127 -0.10 4.97 -15.03
CA ILE A 127 0.40 4.77 -13.66
C ILE A 127 1.61 5.68 -13.45
N LEU A 128 1.45 6.63 -12.54
CA LEU A 128 2.48 7.57 -12.13
C LEU A 128 2.89 7.21 -10.70
N ALA A 129 4.11 6.74 -10.50
CA ALA A 129 4.53 6.21 -9.20
C ALA A 129 6.05 6.31 -8.97
N THR A 130 6.50 5.88 -7.79
CA THR A 130 7.93 5.77 -7.51
C THR A 130 8.63 4.80 -8.45
N PRO A 131 9.95 4.95 -8.68
CA PRO A 131 10.72 4.00 -9.49
C PRO A 131 10.51 2.56 -9.05
N GLY A 132 10.51 2.31 -7.74
CA GLY A 132 10.33 0.96 -7.20
C GLY A 132 8.96 0.35 -7.47
N THR A 133 7.90 1.15 -7.45
CA THR A 133 6.56 0.69 -7.79
C THR A 133 6.44 0.35 -9.28
N ILE A 134 6.94 1.21 -10.17
CA ILE A 134 6.93 0.96 -11.61
C ILE A 134 7.76 -0.27 -11.98
N GLN A 135 9.00 -0.36 -11.50
CA GLN A 135 9.90 -1.49 -11.77
C GLN A 135 9.37 -2.84 -11.27
N SER A 136 8.53 -2.85 -10.23
CA SER A 136 7.93 -4.08 -9.72
C SER A 136 6.95 -4.73 -10.69
N GLY A 137 6.35 -3.96 -11.61
CA GLY A 137 5.28 -4.43 -12.50
C GLY A 137 3.99 -4.85 -11.80
N SER A 138 3.86 -4.62 -10.49
CA SER A 138 2.76 -5.15 -9.69
C SER A 138 1.39 -4.61 -10.11
N TYR A 139 1.30 -3.33 -10.44
CA TYR A 139 0.07 -2.73 -10.98
C TYR A 139 -0.31 -3.34 -12.33
N GLU A 140 0.65 -3.44 -13.25
CA GLU A 140 0.43 -4.01 -14.57
C GLU A 140 -0.04 -5.46 -14.49
N LEU A 141 0.61 -6.25 -13.61
CA LEU A 141 0.23 -7.64 -13.35
C LEU A 141 -1.22 -7.77 -12.83
N GLU A 142 -1.59 -6.97 -11.84
CA GLU A 142 -2.95 -7.03 -11.27
C GLU A 142 -4.00 -6.50 -12.27
N ILE A 143 -3.69 -5.43 -13.03
CA ILE A 143 -4.59 -4.92 -14.07
C ILE A 143 -4.81 -5.99 -15.14
N LYS A 144 -3.76 -6.62 -15.67
CA LYS A 144 -3.88 -7.65 -16.70
C LYS A 144 -4.64 -8.90 -16.26
N LYS A 145 -4.60 -9.23 -14.97
CA LYS A 145 -5.41 -10.34 -14.44
C LYS A 145 -6.89 -10.03 -14.41
N MET A 146 -7.28 -8.80 -14.11
CA MET A 146 -8.67 -8.41 -13.94
C MET A 146 -9.26 -7.86 -15.23
N TYR A 147 -8.46 -7.15 -16.01
CA TYR A 147 -8.82 -6.46 -17.23
C TYR A 147 -7.76 -6.72 -18.31
N PRO A 148 -7.75 -7.93 -18.93
CA PRO A 148 -6.72 -8.30 -19.92
C PRO A 148 -6.66 -7.36 -21.12
N GLU A 149 -7.78 -6.73 -21.46
CA GLU A 149 -7.95 -5.79 -22.57
C GLU A 149 -7.39 -4.38 -22.27
N PHE A 150 -7.13 -4.07 -21.01
CA PHE A 150 -6.65 -2.72 -20.66
C PHE A 150 -5.19 -2.52 -21.08
N VAL A 151 -4.90 -1.32 -21.58
CA VAL A 151 -3.55 -0.89 -21.95
C VAL A 151 -2.97 -0.05 -20.82
N VAL A 152 -1.80 -0.44 -20.33
CA VAL A 152 -1.17 0.18 -19.17
C VAL A 152 0.11 0.90 -19.58
N TYR A 153 0.24 2.16 -19.14
CA TYR A 153 1.43 3.00 -19.32
C TYR A 153 2.00 3.36 -17.95
N GLY A 154 3.22 2.95 -17.67
CA GLY A 154 3.91 3.25 -16.41
C GLY A 154 4.94 4.35 -16.57
N GLN A 155 4.88 5.39 -15.74
CA GLN A 155 5.86 6.46 -15.67
C GLN A 155 6.42 6.59 -14.25
N SER A 156 7.73 6.53 -14.13
CA SER A 156 8.43 6.76 -12.86
C SER A 156 8.52 8.26 -12.56
N CYS A 157 8.10 8.67 -11.36
CA CYS A 157 8.10 10.05 -10.88
C CYS A 157 8.87 10.15 -9.55
N PRO A 158 10.22 10.09 -9.57
CA PRO A 158 11.02 9.99 -8.35
C PRO A 158 10.91 11.20 -7.42
N MET A 159 10.66 12.39 -7.97
CA MET A 159 10.57 13.64 -7.21
C MET A 159 9.20 13.89 -6.57
N TRP A 160 8.16 13.14 -6.94
CA TRP A 160 6.81 13.42 -6.45
C TRP A 160 6.66 13.19 -4.95
N VAL A 161 7.27 12.14 -4.40
CA VAL A 161 7.22 11.89 -2.95
C VAL A 161 7.88 13.03 -2.16
N PRO A 162 9.12 13.45 -2.46
CA PRO A 162 9.73 14.62 -1.79
C PRO A 162 8.88 15.89 -1.90
N LEU A 163 8.33 16.21 -3.08
CA LEU A 163 7.50 17.40 -3.26
C LEU A 163 6.22 17.37 -2.43
N VAL A 164 5.55 16.21 -2.36
CA VAL A 164 4.34 16.06 -1.55
C VAL A 164 4.65 16.14 -0.06
N GLU A 165 5.70 15.46 0.40
CA GLU A 165 6.09 15.45 1.82
C GLU A 165 6.58 16.82 2.30
N ASN A 166 7.18 17.62 1.43
CA ASN A 166 7.59 19.00 1.71
C ASN A 166 6.47 20.04 1.49
N ASN A 167 5.25 19.60 1.17
CA ASN A 167 4.11 20.49 0.85
C ASN A 167 4.34 21.43 -0.36
N GLU A 168 5.15 20.98 -1.32
CA GLU A 168 5.49 21.71 -2.55
C GLU A 168 4.65 21.25 -3.76
N ALA A 169 3.69 20.35 -3.57
CA ALA A 169 2.87 19.78 -4.62
C ALA A 169 1.79 20.73 -5.18
N GLN A 170 1.58 21.89 -4.58
CA GLN A 170 0.55 22.86 -4.96
C GLN A 170 0.95 23.74 -6.17
N GLY A 171 2.23 23.71 -6.56
CA GLY A 171 2.78 24.54 -7.63
C GLY A 171 2.91 23.85 -8.99
N ARG A 172 3.57 24.54 -9.93
CA ARG A 172 3.89 23.97 -11.26
C ARG A 172 5.03 22.96 -11.22
N GLU A 173 5.72 22.88 -10.09
CA GLU A 173 6.91 22.06 -9.87
C GLU A 173 6.58 20.58 -10.01
N ILE A 174 5.42 20.15 -9.53
CA ILE A 174 5.00 18.75 -9.60
C ILE A 174 4.87 18.25 -11.06
N GLY A 175 4.42 19.11 -11.97
CA GLY A 175 4.33 18.79 -13.38
C GLY A 175 5.68 18.75 -14.12
N ARG A 176 6.74 19.32 -13.54
CA ARG A 176 8.10 19.37 -14.10
C ARG A 176 9.04 18.34 -13.50
N ALA A 177 8.65 17.72 -12.42
CA ALA A 177 9.51 16.84 -11.62
C ALA A 177 9.83 15.48 -12.27
N HIS A 178 9.38 15.23 -13.48
CA HIS A 178 9.62 13.96 -14.19
C HIS A 178 10.26 14.17 -15.59
N VAL A 179 10.70 15.37 -15.88
CA VAL A 179 11.39 15.72 -17.14
C VAL A 179 12.89 15.61 -16.99
#